data_0fae0ce07792b5c34c1698cff9b9d8c1
#
_entry.id   0fae0ce07792b5c34c1698cff9b9d8c1
#
_cell.length_a   1.000
_cell.length_b   1.000
_cell.length_c   1.000
_cell.angle_alpha   90.00
_cell.angle_beta   90.00
_cell.angle_gamma   90.00
#
_symmetry.space_group_name_H-M   'P 1'
#
loop_
_entity.id
_entity.type
_entity.pdbx_description
1 polymer ?
#
loop_
_entity_poly.entity_id
_entity_poly.type
_entity_poly.pdbx_seq_one_letter_code
_entity_poly.pdbx_strand_id
1 'polypeptide(L)'
;MRTFFCLLMALTAGFTLISVQADVLTLKQNAALDVPRPTRGMTMSEVESQFGAPREKHPAVGQPPITRWDYDNFSVFFEHQYVLHSVAQHKLNQPGQ
;
A
#
# COMPACT_ATOMS: atom_id res chain seq x y z
N MET A 1 32.64 -18.96 -54.80
CA MET A 1 32.42 -18.67 -54.42
C MET A 1 31.60 -18.49 -53.83
N ARG A 2 31.30 -18.50 -53.57
CA ARG A 2 30.66 -18.49 -52.91
C ARG A 2 30.59 -18.40 -51.78
N THR A 3 30.58 -18.14 -51.34
CA THR A 3 30.79 -18.21 -50.17
C THR A 3 30.37 -17.22 -49.46
N PHE A 4 30.09 -16.70 -49.36
CA PHE A 4 29.87 -15.75 -48.55
C PHE A 4 28.75 -15.61 -48.05
N PHE A 5 28.25 -15.72 -47.95
CA PHE A 5 27.25 -15.49 -47.46
C PHE A 5 26.97 -15.74 -46.31
N CYS A 6 27.20 -16.00 -45.81
CA CYS A 6 26.96 -16.42 -44.68
C CYS A 6 26.96 -15.54 -43.76
N LEU A 7 27.31 -14.98 -43.72
CA LEU A 7 27.39 -14.13 -42.74
C LEU A 7 26.36 -13.54 -42.32
N LEU A 8 25.79 -13.31 -42.64
CA LEU A 8 24.90 -12.58 -42.21
C LEU A 8 24.19 -12.81 -41.25
N MET A 9 24.01 -13.32 -40.86
CA MET A 9 23.28 -13.50 -39.90
C MET A 9 23.32 -13.04 -38.79
N ALA A 10 23.61 -12.75 -38.47
CA ALA A 10 23.78 -12.37 -37.31
C ALA A 10 23.03 -11.56 -36.75
N LEU A 11 22.81 -11.30 -36.54
CA LEU A 11 22.23 -10.48 -35.89
C LEU A 11 21.32 -10.42 -35.19
N THR A 12 20.87 -10.44 -34.96
CA THR A 12 19.93 -10.43 -34.25
C THR A 12 19.82 -10.12 -33.12
N ALA A 13 20.16 -9.97 -32.60
CA ALA A 13 20.16 -9.60 -31.41
C ALA A 13 19.14 -9.40 -30.74
N GLY A 14 18.46 -9.43 -30.78
CA GLY A 14 17.56 -9.29 -29.96
C GLY A 14 17.47 -8.65 -28.88
N PHE A 15 17.46 -8.26 -28.41
CA PHE A 15 17.48 -7.69 -27.29
C PHE A 15 16.44 -7.58 -26.52
N THR A 16 16.13 -7.45 -25.91
CA THR A 16 15.29 -7.51 -25.02
C THR A 16 15.27 -6.67 -24.06
N LEU A 17 14.79 -6.00 -23.90
CA LEU A 17 14.78 -5.13 -22.93
C LEU A 17 13.88 -5.34 -22.08
N ILE A 18 13.75 -5.39 -21.18
CA ILE A 18 12.99 -5.52 -20.19
C ILE A 18 12.65 -4.49 -19.47
N SER A 19 11.74 -4.13 -19.15
CA SER A 19 11.49 -3.10 -18.34
C SER A 19 11.11 -3.40 -17.08
N VAL A 20 11.73 -3.90 -16.31
CA VAL A 20 11.44 -4.07 -14.95
C VAL A 20 11.44 -2.85 -14.24
N GLN A 21 11.94 -1.77 -14.77
CA GLN A 21 12.00 -0.61 -13.99
C GLN A 21 10.69 -0.09 -13.60
N ALA A 22 9.66 -0.21 -14.37
CA ALA A 22 8.36 0.30 -13.98
C ALA A 22 7.88 -0.42 -12.76
N ASP A 23 8.10 -1.69 -12.66
CA ASP A 23 7.66 -2.42 -11.50
C ASP A 23 8.42 -1.99 -10.27
N VAL A 24 9.68 -1.71 -10.39
CA VAL A 24 10.44 -1.30 -9.24
C VAL A 24 9.96 0.03 -8.73
N LEU A 25 9.62 0.94 -9.62
CA LEU A 25 9.13 2.21 -9.19
C LEU A 25 7.81 2.08 -8.48
N THR A 26 6.93 1.24 -8.97
CA THR A 26 5.66 1.04 -8.32
C THR A 26 5.85 0.47 -6.93
N LEU A 27 6.76 -0.46 -6.78
CA LEU A 27 7.00 -1.03 -5.48
C LEU A 27 7.56 0.01 -4.53
N LYS A 28 8.42 0.86 -4.98
CA LYS A 28 8.95 1.86 -4.11
C LYS A 28 7.91 2.85 -3.69
N GLN A 29 7.03 3.21 -4.59
CA GLN A 29 5.98 4.11 -4.20
C GLN A 29 5.07 3.48 -3.20
N ASN A 30 4.74 2.22 -3.40
CA ASN A 30 3.86 1.55 -2.45
C ASN A 30 4.54 1.44 -1.11
N ALA A 31 5.79 1.17 -1.10
CA ALA A 31 6.49 1.06 0.17
C ALA A 31 6.52 2.39 0.89
N ALA A 32 6.67 3.46 0.14
CA ALA A 32 6.71 4.75 0.79
C ALA A 32 5.38 5.10 1.39
N LEU A 33 4.30 4.63 0.79
CA LEU A 33 3.02 4.91 1.35
C LEU A 33 2.56 3.84 2.29
N ASP A 34 3.31 2.79 2.46
CA ASP A 34 2.89 1.69 3.28
C ASP A 34 3.22 1.94 4.70
N VAL A 35 2.32 2.39 5.46
CA VAL A 35 2.48 2.65 6.86
C VAL A 35 1.96 1.45 7.60
N PRO A 36 2.66 0.94 8.60
CA PRO A 36 2.15 -0.19 9.37
C PRO A 36 0.78 0.12 9.90
N ARG A 37 -0.18 -0.68 9.60
CA ARG A 37 -1.55 -0.42 9.98
C ARG A 37 -2.24 -1.71 10.35
N PRO A 38 -3.31 -1.65 11.10
CA PRO A 38 -4.08 -2.85 11.39
C PRO A 38 -4.64 -3.47 10.13
N THR A 39 -4.77 -4.78 10.13
CA THR A 39 -5.30 -5.48 8.98
C THR A 39 -6.73 -5.91 9.25
N ARG A 40 -7.45 -6.18 8.19
CA ARG A 40 -8.82 -6.55 8.30
C ARG A 40 -9.01 -7.76 9.17
N GLY A 41 -10.00 -7.75 9.99
CA GLY A 41 -10.30 -8.86 10.86
C GLY A 41 -9.68 -8.80 12.23
N MET A 42 -8.76 -7.88 12.46
CA MET A 42 -8.21 -7.73 13.80
C MET A 42 -9.28 -7.19 14.72
N THR A 43 -9.23 -7.53 15.98
CA THR A 43 -10.20 -7.01 16.94
C THR A 43 -9.70 -5.68 17.47
N MET A 44 -10.59 -4.92 18.07
CA MET A 44 -10.20 -3.67 18.70
C MET A 44 -9.13 -3.90 19.73
N SER A 45 -9.22 -4.98 20.49
CA SER A 45 -8.22 -5.28 21.49
C SER A 45 -6.87 -5.53 20.86
N GLU A 46 -6.86 -6.25 19.75
CA GLU A 46 -5.59 -6.54 19.10
C GLU A 46 -4.99 -5.26 18.52
N VAL A 47 -5.81 -4.39 17.98
CA VAL A 47 -5.32 -3.16 17.44
C VAL A 47 -4.70 -2.32 18.55
N GLU A 48 -5.37 -2.21 19.66
CA GLU A 48 -4.85 -1.39 20.73
C GLU A 48 -3.59 -2.01 21.32
N SER A 49 -3.51 -3.33 21.34
CA SER A 49 -2.36 -3.99 21.86
C SER A 49 -1.15 -3.79 20.96
N GLN A 50 -1.34 -3.79 19.66
CA GLN A 50 -0.23 -3.66 18.77
C GLN A 50 0.13 -2.23 18.41
N PHE A 51 -0.85 -1.37 18.31
CA PHE A 51 -0.61 -0.01 17.87
C PHE A 51 -0.80 1.03 18.95
N GLY A 52 -1.28 0.62 20.10
CA GLY A 52 -1.46 1.56 21.20
C GLY A 52 -2.80 2.23 21.15
N ALA A 53 -3.04 3.12 22.05
CA ALA A 53 -4.30 3.84 22.09
C ALA A 53 -4.31 4.86 20.96
N PRO A 54 -5.43 5.04 20.31
CA PRO A 54 -5.50 6.02 19.24
C PRO A 54 -5.57 7.43 19.82
N ARG A 55 -5.33 8.41 18.98
CA ARG A 55 -5.45 9.77 19.44
C ARG A 55 -6.88 10.07 19.72
N GLU A 56 -7.78 9.52 18.95
CA GLU A 56 -9.19 9.81 19.18
C GLU A 56 -10.04 8.61 18.83
N LYS A 57 -11.00 8.31 19.64
CA LYS A 57 -11.94 7.25 19.37
C LYS A 57 -13.29 7.89 19.14
N HIS A 58 -13.84 7.65 17.96
CA HIS A 58 -15.16 8.19 17.66
C HIS A 58 -16.22 7.15 18.00
N PRO A 59 -17.41 7.55 18.33
CA PRO A 59 -18.43 6.58 18.67
C PRO A 59 -18.93 5.84 17.45
N ALA A 60 -19.50 4.70 17.66
CA ALA A 60 -20.03 3.91 16.58
C ALA A 60 -21.24 4.58 15.96
N VAL A 61 -21.37 4.50 14.65
CA VAL A 61 -22.52 5.06 14.01
C VAL A 61 -23.05 4.12 12.98
N GLY A 62 -24.32 4.12 12.77
CA GLY A 62 -24.94 3.39 11.67
C GLY A 62 -25.27 1.96 11.98
N GLN A 63 -25.75 1.28 10.97
CA GLN A 63 -26.11 -0.08 11.05
C GLN A 63 -25.62 -0.76 9.81
N PRO A 64 -24.63 -1.61 9.88
CA PRO A 64 -24.04 -2.02 11.14
C PRO A 64 -23.20 -0.91 11.71
N PRO A 65 -22.89 -0.97 12.98
CA PRO A 65 -22.16 0.12 13.61
C PRO A 65 -20.74 0.20 13.14
N ILE A 66 -20.34 1.37 12.72
CA ILE A 66 -18.98 1.60 12.26
C ILE A 66 -18.30 2.55 13.22
N THR A 67 -17.16 2.14 13.74
CA THR A 67 -16.40 2.94 14.67
C THR A 67 -15.09 3.36 14.02
N ARG A 68 -14.68 4.60 14.23
CA ARG A 68 -13.43 5.06 13.69
C ARG A 68 -12.46 5.42 14.80
N TRP A 69 -11.24 4.97 14.69
CA TRP A 69 -10.19 5.34 15.61
C TRP A 69 -9.11 6.05 14.80
N ASP A 70 -8.71 7.22 15.27
CA ASP A 70 -7.72 8.00 14.58
C ASP A 70 -6.37 7.89 15.27
N TYR A 71 -5.36 7.48 14.52
CA TYR A 71 -4.00 7.46 14.98
C TYR A 71 -3.26 8.57 14.23
N ASP A 72 -2.03 8.79 14.54
CA ASP A 72 -1.29 9.84 13.90
C ASP A 72 -1.10 9.63 12.43
N ASN A 73 -0.86 8.42 12.02
CA ASN A 73 -0.55 8.14 10.63
C ASN A 73 -1.63 7.43 9.87
N PHE A 74 -2.67 7.04 10.52
CA PHE A 74 -3.74 6.33 9.83
C PHE A 74 -5.03 6.38 10.65
N SER A 75 -6.11 6.03 10.02
CA SER A 75 -7.39 5.87 10.72
C SER A 75 -7.86 4.45 10.49
N VAL A 76 -8.48 3.88 11.49
CA VAL A 76 -8.96 2.51 11.43
C VAL A 76 -10.47 2.51 11.53
N PHE A 77 -11.12 1.77 10.66
CA PHE A 77 -12.57 1.66 10.69
C PHE A 77 -12.95 0.25 11.11
N PHE A 78 -13.78 0.15 12.11
CA PHE A 78 -14.24 -1.13 12.64
C PHE A 78 -15.70 -1.33 12.33
N GLU A 79 -16.08 -2.55 12.04
CA GLU A 79 -17.48 -2.90 11.96
C GLU A 79 -17.71 -3.76 13.17
N HIS A 80 -18.53 -3.35 14.09
CA HIS A 80 -18.64 -3.97 15.38
C HIS A 80 -17.29 -3.86 16.06
N GLN A 81 -16.59 -4.92 16.30
CA GLN A 81 -15.29 -4.81 16.92
C GLN A 81 -14.18 -5.33 16.04
N TYR A 82 -14.44 -5.53 14.75
CA TYR A 82 -13.42 -6.04 13.87
C TYR A 82 -13.03 -5.00 12.84
N VAL A 83 -11.76 -4.96 12.51
CA VAL A 83 -11.26 -4.01 11.53
C VAL A 83 -11.83 -4.30 10.16
N LEU A 84 -12.45 -3.28 9.55
CA LEU A 84 -12.89 -3.40 8.21
C LEU A 84 -11.75 -3.00 7.29
N HIS A 85 -11.17 -1.86 7.55
CA HIS A 85 -10.04 -1.39 6.78
C HIS A 85 -9.39 -0.23 7.51
N SER A 86 -8.22 0.16 7.07
CA SER A 86 -7.55 1.31 7.62
C SER A 86 -7.07 2.16 6.48
N VAL A 87 -6.94 3.45 6.73
CA VAL A 87 -6.56 4.38 5.71
C VAL A 87 -5.39 5.19 6.18
N ALA A 88 -4.31 5.20 5.42
CA ALA A 88 -3.15 5.98 5.80
C ALA A 88 -3.44 7.45 5.62
N GLN A 89 -2.92 8.26 6.50
CA GLN A 89 -3.13 9.67 6.40
C GLN A 89 -1.86 10.36 6.11
N HIS A 90 -1.84 11.28 5.18
CA HIS A 90 -0.68 11.97 4.89
C HIS A 90 -0.88 13.29 5.34
N LYS A 91 -0.38 13.67 6.43
CA LYS A 91 -0.54 14.93 6.88
C LYS A 91 0.30 15.85 6.27
N LEU A 92 1.36 15.57 5.84
CA LEU A 92 2.27 16.54 5.49
C LEU A 92 1.96 17.17 4.26
N ASN A 93 1.11 16.80 3.52
CA ASN A 93 0.91 17.47 2.42
C ASN A 93 -0.22 18.24 2.36
N GLN A 94 -0.57 18.96 3.20
CA GLN A 94 -1.69 19.73 3.24
C GLN A 94 -1.37 21.07 3.29
N PRO A 95 -0.86 21.68 2.36
CA PRO A 95 -0.47 23.04 2.47
C PRO A 95 -1.69 23.76 2.58
N GLY A 96 -1.90 24.61 3.00
CA GLY A 96 -3.05 25.33 3.07
C GLY A 96 -3.91 24.92 4.13
N GLN A 97 -3.52 24.03 4.80
CA GLN A 97 -4.29 23.62 5.84
C GLN A 97 -3.87 24.09 6.95
#